data_f78d045b4fa7bf5b4afa216b3428fa77
#
_entry.id   f78d045b4fa7bf5b4afa216b3428fa77
#
_cell.length_a   1.000
_cell.length_b   1.000
_cell.length_c   1.000
_cell.angle_alpha   90.00
_cell.angle_beta   90.00
_cell.angle_gamma   90.00
#
_symmetry.space_group_name_H-M   'P 1'
#
loop_
_entity.id
_entity.type
_entity.pdbx_description
1 polymer ?
#
loop_
_entity_poly.entity_id
_entity_poly.type
_entity_poly.pdbx_seq_one_letter_code
_entity_poly.pdbx_strand_id
1 'polypeptide(L)'
;MTVAACLKNRTDYIENPDKTEQGQFVSSYACSALTADEEFMLTKRQYDLVNGRRQKSDVIAYQIRQSFRPGEITAEEANKVGYELAMRFTKGKHAFVVATHTDRQHIHNHVIFNSTEIGRAHV
;
A
#
# COMPACT_ATOMS: atom_id res chain seq x y z
N MET A 1 -1.55 3.32 10.27
CA MET A 1 -1.87 1.97 10.80
C MET A 1 -0.75 1.47 11.68
N THR A 2 -1.08 1.18 12.92
CA THR A 2 -0.09 0.87 13.93
C THR A 2 -0.13 -0.57 14.44
N VAL A 3 -1.26 -1.27 14.23
CA VAL A 3 -1.48 -2.62 14.74
C VAL A 3 -1.61 -3.58 13.57
N ALA A 4 -0.96 -4.74 13.67
CA ALA A 4 -0.94 -5.74 12.60
C ALA A 4 -2.35 -6.14 12.14
N ALA A 5 -3.29 -6.32 13.06
CA ALA A 5 -4.67 -6.68 12.72
C ALA A 5 -5.36 -5.57 11.91
N CYS A 6 -5.12 -4.30 12.26
CA CYS A 6 -5.65 -3.17 11.50
C CYS A 6 -5.08 -3.12 10.09
N LEU A 7 -3.78 -3.36 9.96
CA LEU A 7 -3.13 -3.38 8.65
C LEU A 7 -3.69 -4.50 7.78
N LYS A 8 -3.81 -5.71 8.33
CA LYS A 8 -4.38 -6.83 7.58
C LYS A 8 -5.80 -6.54 7.12
N ASN A 9 -6.64 -6.01 8.00
CA ASN A 9 -8.02 -5.67 7.65
C ASN A 9 -8.07 -4.62 6.55
N ARG A 10 -7.18 -3.64 6.59
CA ARG A 10 -7.14 -2.59 5.58
C ARG A 10 -6.63 -3.11 4.24
N THR A 11 -5.58 -3.92 4.23
CA THR A 11 -5.07 -4.52 2.99
C THR A 11 -6.10 -5.45 2.38
N ASP A 12 -6.77 -6.27 3.19
CA ASP A 12 -7.83 -7.14 2.70
C ASP A 12 -8.97 -6.35 2.09
N TYR A 13 -9.36 -5.23 2.71
CA TYR A 13 -10.42 -4.37 2.19
C TYR A 13 -10.05 -3.76 0.85
N ILE A 14 -8.87 -3.17 0.73
CA ILE A 14 -8.50 -2.49 -0.52
C ILE A 14 -8.23 -3.47 -1.65
N GLU A 15 -7.81 -4.70 -1.34
CA GLU A 15 -7.54 -5.73 -2.33
C GLU A 15 -8.74 -6.62 -2.61
N ASN A 16 -9.92 -6.28 -2.07
CA ASN A 16 -11.14 -7.07 -2.22
C ASN A 16 -11.42 -7.36 -3.70
N PRO A 17 -11.54 -8.65 -4.10
CA PRO A 17 -11.76 -9.02 -5.50
C PRO A 17 -13.01 -8.38 -6.12
N ASP A 18 -14.07 -8.21 -5.34
CA ASP A 18 -15.33 -7.62 -5.85
C ASP A 18 -15.15 -6.14 -6.22
N LYS A 19 -14.18 -5.45 -5.61
CA LYS A 19 -13.91 -4.04 -5.84
C LYS A 19 -12.81 -3.81 -6.88
N THR A 20 -11.94 -4.78 -7.09
CA THR A 20 -10.76 -4.68 -7.96
C THR A 20 -10.84 -5.59 -9.19
N GLU A 21 -12.05 -6.03 -9.54
CA GLU A 21 -12.29 -6.94 -10.67
C GLU A 21 -11.41 -8.18 -10.59
N GLN A 22 -11.57 -8.94 -9.50
CA GLN A 22 -10.87 -10.21 -9.25
C GLN A 22 -9.35 -10.02 -9.13
N GLY A 23 -8.93 -8.87 -8.59
CA GLY A 23 -7.51 -8.58 -8.38
C GLY A 23 -6.79 -8.07 -9.61
N GLN A 24 -7.48 -7.86 -10.72
CA GLN A 24 -6.88 -7.37 -11.96
C GLN A 24 -6.25 -5.98 -11.78
N PHE A 25 -6.84 -5.15 -10.93
CA PHE A 25 -6.38 -3.77 -10.71
C PHE A 25 -5.69 -3.61 -9.36
N VAL A 26 -4.89 -4.60 -8.99
CA VAL A 26 -4.01 -4.54 -7.82
C VAL A 26 -2.57 -4.64 -8.30
N SER A 27 -1.74 -3.66 -7.91
CA SER A 27 -0.32 -3.63 -8.25
C SER A 27 0.49 -3.51 -6.98
N SER A 28 1.75 -3.92 -7.02
CA SER A 28 2.64 -3.77 -5.86
C SER A 28 4.06 -3.46 -6.30
N TYR A 29 4.83 -2.87 -5.39
CA TYR A 29 6.23 -2.53 -5.60
C TYR A 29 7.03 -3.00 -4.40
N ALA A 30 8.06 -3.80 -4.64
CA ALA A 30 8.97 -4.34 -3.63
C ALA A 30 8.27 -5.18 -2.54
N CYS A 31 7.06 -5.69 -2.83
CA CYS A 31 6.33 -6.60 -1.95
C CYS A 31 5.31 -7.38 -2.77
N SER A 32 4.75 -8.43 -2.15
CA SER A 32 3.62 -9.15 -2.72
C SER A 32 2.32 -8.59 -2.15
N ALA A 33 1.35 -8.31 -3.01
CA ALA A 33 0.05 -7.80 -2.57
C ALA A 33 -0.64 -8.78 -1.60
N LEU A 34 -0.43 -10.08 -1.79
CA LEU A 34 -1.05 -11.11 -0.95
C LEU A 34 -0.52 -11.12 0.49
N THR A 35 0.73 -10.73 0.68
CA THR A 35 1.40 -10.82 1.98
C THR A 35 1.97 -9.49 2.45
N ALA A 36 1.51 -8.38 1.87
CA ALA A 36 2.07 -7.06 2.18
C ALA A 36 1.98 -6.72 3.67
N ASP A 37 0.88 -7.06 4.32
CA ASP A 37 0.70 -6.80 5.75
C ASP A 37 1.77 -7.51 6.58
N GLU A 38 2.06 -8.77 6.27
CA GLU A 38 3.07 -9.55 6.98
C GLU A 38 4.47 -9.01 6.69
N GLU A 39 4.74 -8.67 5.42
CA GLU A 39 6.05 -8.13 5.01
C GLU A 39 6.32 -6.79 5.68
N PHE A 40 5.32 -5.92 5.77
CA PHE A 40 5.46 -4.61 6.42
C PHE A 40 5.73 -4.77 7.92
N MET A 41 5.03 -5.69 8.58
CA MET A 41 5.26 -5.98 9.99
C MET A 41 6.67 -6.50 10.24
N LEU A 42 7.11 -7.42 9.40
CA LEU A 42 8.45 -8.01 9.52
C LEU A 42 9.52 -6.93 9.36
N THR A 43 9.37 -6.08 8.36
CA THR A 43 10.31 -4.97 8.11
C THR A 43 10.38 -4.05 9.32
N LYS A 44 9.23 -3.72 9.90
CA LYS A 44 9.17 -2.85 11.08
C LYS A 44 9.90 -3.48 12.28
N ARG A 45 9.68 -4.76 12.51
CA ARG A 45 10.36 -5.48 13.59
C ARG A 45 11.87 -5.52 13.39
N GLN A 46 12.31 -5.77 12.17
CA GLN A 46 13.73 -5.80 11.84
C GLN A 46 14.37 -4.43 12.05
N TYR A 47 13.68 -3.37 11.65
CA TYR A 47 14.14 -2.01 11.84
C TYR A 47 14.30 -1.68 13.33
N ASP A 48 13.30 -2.02 14.13
CA ASP A 48 13.33 -1.75 15.58
C ASP A 48 14.47 -2.53 16.27
N LEU A 49 14.70 -3.76 15.86
CA LEU A 49 15.80 -4.57 16.41
C LEU A 49 17.16 -3.98 16.07
N VAL A 50 17.36 -3.58 14.82
CA VAL A 50 18.64 -3.04 14.36
C VAL A 50 18.94 -1.71 15.04
N ASN A 51 17.93 -0.87 15.24
CA ASN A 51 18.12 0.46 15.84
C ASN A 51 18.09 0.44 17.37
N GLY A 52 17.77 -0.70 17.98
CA GLY A 52 17.85 -0.90 19.42
C GLY A 52 16.86 -0.11 20.24
N ARG A 53 15.82 0.45 19.63
CA ARG A 53 14.79 1.18 20.36
C ARG A 53 13.50 1.25 19.55
N ARG A 54 12.40 1.46 20.26
CA ARG A 54 11.12 1.73 19.63
C ARG A 54 11.09 3.13 19.04
N GLN A 55 10.47 3.26 17.90
CA GLN A 55 10.13 4.54 17.31
C GLN A 55 9.09 5.24 18.18
N LYS A 56 9.08 6.57 18.18
CA LYS A 56 8.04 7.34 18.84
C LYS A 56 6.66 7.00 18.29
N SER A 57 6.61 6.73 17.00
CA SER A 57 5.38 6.30 16.33
C SER A 57 5.52 4.83 15.96
N ASP A 58 4.52 4.03 16.34
CA ASP A 58 4.45 2.63 15.97
C ASP A 58 3.74 2.43 14.63
N VAL A 59 3.69 3.45 13.78
CA VAL A 59 3.03 3.38 12.48
C VAL A 59 3.76 2.39 11.59
N ILE A 60 3.01 1.38 11.09
CA ILE A 60 3.53 0.33 10.23
C ILE A 60 3.40 0.73 8.77
N ALA A 61 2.32 1.41 8.42
CA ALA A 61 2.01 1.78 7.05
C ALA A 61 1.17 3.04 7.01
N TYR A 62 1.22 3.72 5.86
CA TYR A 62 0.40 4.90 5.56
C TYR A 62 -0.49 4.60 4.37
N GLN A 63 -1.61 5.29 4.30
CA GLN A 63 -2.56 5.15 3.22
C GLN A 63 -2.79 6.48 2.52
N ILE A 64 -2.82 6.43 1.18
CA ILE A 64 -3.21 7.56 0.33
C ILE A 64 -4.44 7.13 -0.47
N ARG A 65 -5.41 8.02 -0.61
CA ARG A 65 -6.57 7.79 -1.46
C ARG A 65 -6.57 8.81 -2.60
N GLN A 66 -6.78 8.32 -3.83
CA GLN A 66 -6.84 9.14 -5.03
C GLN A 66 -8.16 8.84 -5.74
N SER A 67 -8.95 9.87 -6.01
CA SER A 67 -10.26 9.73 -6.64
C SER A 67 -10.28 10.40 -8.00
N PHE A 68 -11.08 9.86 -8.92
CA PHE A 68 -11.28 10.39 -10.26
C PHE A 68 -12.75 10.67 -10.50
N ARG A 69 -13.03 11.60 -11.42
CA ARG A 69 -14.40 11.90 -11.81
C ARG A 69 -14.97 10.76 -12.66
N PRO A 70 -16.29 10.53 -12.63
CA PRO A 70 -16.89 9.53 -13.50
C PRO A 70 -16.53 9.78 -14.96
N GLY A 71 -16.07 8.74 -15.66
CA GLY A 71 -15.72 8.84 -17.09
C GLY A 71 -14.41 9.54 -17.40
N GLU A 72 -13.70 10.04 -16.38
CA GLU A 72 -12.43 10.75 -16.59
C GLU A 72 -11.30 9.82 -17.01
N ILE A 73 -11.32 8.59 -16.50
CA ILE A 73 -10.21 7.66 -16.65
C ILE A 73 -10.74 6.22 -16.64
N THR A 74 -10.03 5.31 -17.30
CA THR A 74 -10.32 3.88 -17.19
C THR A 74 -9.67 3.31 -15.95
N ALA A 75 -10.16 2.14 -15.50
CA ALA A 75 -9.59 1.49 -14.31
C ALA A 75 -8.12 1.12 -14.52
N GLU A 76 -7.77 0.66 -15.71
CA GLU A 76 -6.40 0.30 -16.04
C GLU A 76 -5.48 1.52 -15.96
N GLU A 77 -5.90 2.63 -16.57
CA GLU A 77 -5.13 3.88 -16.51
C GLU A 77 -5.05 4.41 -15.08
N ALA A 78 -6.14 4.31 -14.31
CA ALA A 78 -6.17 4.75 -12.92
C ALA A 78 -5.14 3.97 -12.08
N ASN A 79 -5.03 2.67 -12.29
CA ASN A 79 -4.04 1.86 -11.57
C ASN A 79 -2.62 2.30 -11.91
N LYS A 80 -2.33 2.58 -13.16
CA LYS A 80 -1.03 3.09 -13.59
C LYS A 80 -0.72 4.44 -12.96
N VAL A 81 -1.70 5.34 -12.95
CA VAL A 81 -1.53 6.67 -12.35
C VAL A 81 -1.29 6.55 -10.85
N GLY A 82 -2.02 5.66 -10.18
CA GLY A 82 -1.82 5.41 -8.76
C GLY A 82 -0.44 4.85 -8.45
N TYR A 83 0.05 3.95 -9.30
CA TYR A 83 1.40 3.40 -9.17
C TYR A 83 2.45 4.49 -9.31
N GLU A 84 2.32 5.35 -10.32
CA GLU A 84 3.24 6.48 -10.51
C GLU A 84 3.21 7.45 -9.34
N LEU A 85 2.01 7.75 -8.83
CA LEU A 85 1.86 8.63 -7.67
C LEU A 85 2.61 8.05 -6.47
N ALA A 86 2.40 6.76 -6.20
CA ALA A 86 3.05 6.09 -5.09
C ALA A 86 4.56 6.08 -5.26
N MET A 87 5.04 5.80 -6.47
CA MET A 87 6.47 5.79 -6.77
C MET A 87 7.11 7.16 -6.53
N ARG A 88 6.46 8.22 -7.00
CA ARG A 88 6.96 9.59 -6.83
C ARG A 88 6.89 10.03 -5.37
N PHE A 89 5.79 9.72 -4.69
CA PHE A 89 5.61 10.11 -3.29
C PHE A 89 6.64 9.43 -2.39
N THR A 90 6.88 8.14 -2.60
CA THR A 90 7.83 7.37 -1.79
C THR A 90 9.26 7.45 -2.34
N LYS A 91 9.45 8.05 -3.50
CA LYS A 91 10.75 8.14 -4.21
C LYS A 91 11.38 6.78 -4.47
N GLY A 92 10.54 5.74 -4.60
CA GLY A 92 11.00 4.37 -4.78
C GLY A 92 11.64 3.75 -3.56
N LYS A 93 11.55 4.39 -2.40
CA LYS A 93 12.23 3.95 -1.17
C LYS A 93 11.35 3.13 -0.24
N HIS A 94 10.05 3.03 -0.53
CA HIS A 94 9.10 2.31 0.31
C HIS A 94 8.33 1.30 -0.53
N ALA A 95 8.14 0.10 0.01
CA ALA A 95 7.25 -0.88 -0.62
C ALA A 95 5.81 -0.39 -0.54
N PHE A 96 5.00 -0.67 -1.55
CA PHE A 96 3.60 -0.22 -1.56
C PHE A 96 2.71 -1.17 -2.36
N VAL A 97 1.40 -1.06 -2.10
CA VAL A 97 0.35 -1.73 -2.85
C VAL A 97 -0.62 -0.66 -3.34
N VAL A 98 -1.01 -0.75 -4.61
CA VAL A 98 -2.01 0.12 -5.22
C VAL A 98 -3.19 -0.76 -5.62
N ALA A 99 -4.37 -0.44 -5.12
CA ALA A 99 -5.60 -1.14 -5.48
C ALA A 99 -6.59 -0.13 -6.05
N THR A 100 -7.06 -0.39 -7.26
CA THR A 100 -8.05 0.44 -7.94
C THR A 100 -9.43 -0.16 -7.77
N HIS A 101 -10.33 0.58 -7.16
CA HIS A 101 -11.71 0.15 -6.91
C HIS A 101 -12.62 0.67 -8.02
N THR A 102 -13.43 -0.23 -8.58
CA THR A 102 -14.33 0.05 -9.69
C THR A 102 -15.79 -0.25 -9.37
N ASP A 103 -16.08 -0.59 -8.11
CA ASP A 103 -17.43 -1.00 -7.68
C ASP A 103 -18.40 0.16 -7.53
N ARG A 104 -17.95 1.39 -7.73
CA ARG A 104 -18.76 2.60 -7.63
C ARG A 104 -18.63 3.42 -8.90
N GLN A 105 -19.49 4.45 -9.04
CA GLN A 105 -19.44 5.35 -10.19
C GLN A 105 -18.07 6.06 -10.31
N HIS A 106 -17.46 6.35 -9.19
CA HIS A 106 -16.15 6.99 -9.16
C HIS A 106 -15.08 5.93 -9.02
N ILE A 107 -14.15 5.90 -9.97
CA ILE A 107 -12.95 5.07 -9.84
C ILE A 107 -12.04 5.73 -8.82
N HIS A 108 -11.52 4.95 -7.91
CA HIS A 108 -10.57 5.47 -6.91
C HIS A 108 -9.49 4.46 -6.59
N ASN A 109 -8.31 4.98 -6.28
CA ASN A 109 -7.17 4.20 -5.86
C ASN A 109 -7.01 4.26 -4.35
N HIS A 110 -6.62 3.15 -3.77
CA HIS A 110 -6.08 3.08 -2.42
C HIS A 110 -4.63 2.66 -2.53
N VAL A 111 -3.73 3.46 -1.93
CA VAL A 111 -2.31 3.14 -1.87
C VAL A 111 -1.95 2.93 -0.41
N ILE A 112 -1.35 1.78 -0.11
CA ILE A 112 -0.78 1.52 1.23
C ILE A 112 0.71 1.35 1.04
N PHE A 113 1.52 2.15 1.74
CA PHE A 113 2.97 2.01 1.65
C PHE A 113 3.58 1.78 3.03
N ASN A 114 4.68 1.02 3.02
CA ASN A 114 5.43 0.69 4.22
C ASN A 114 6.04 1.95 4.82
N SER A 115 5.92 2.12 6.14
CA SER A 115 6.51 3.26 6.83
C SER A 115 8.04 3.19 6.85
N THR A 116 8.61 1.99 6.69
CA THR A 116 10.05 1.76 6.73
C THR A 116 10.60 1.76 5.31
N GLU A 117 11.72 2.47 5.10
CA GLU A 117 12.39 2.47 3.79
C GLU A 117 13.00 1.12 3.49
N ILE A 118 13.04 0.77 2.20
CA ILE A 118 13.65 -0.47 1.70
C ILE A 118 15.13 -0.47 2.11
N GLY A 119 15.57 -1.59 2.68
CA GLY A 119 16.97 -1.78 3.07
C GLY A 119 17.37 -1.17 4.40
N ARG A 120 16.50 -0.43 5.07
CA ARG A 120 16.82 0.17 6.38
C ARG A 120 17.08 -0.87 7.46
N ALA A 121 16.39 -2.00 7.39
CA ALA A 121 16.56 -3.07 8.37
C ALA A 121 17.91 -3.80 8.24
N HIS A 122 18.64 -3.55 7.16
CA HIS A 122 19.90 -4.23 6.85
C HIS A 122 21.13 -3.37 7.09
N VAL A 123 20.98 -2.24 7.66
CA VAL A 123 22.10 -1.33 7.95
C VAL A 123 22.89 -1.79 9.15
#